data_5bee464ed4278d41c4d900aaf4dfb3c7
#
_entry.id   5bee464ed4278d41c4d900aaf4dfb3c7
#
_cell.length_a   1.000
_cell.length_b   1.000
_cell.length_c   1.000
_cell.angle_alpha   90.00
_cell.angle_beta   90.00
_cell.angle_gamma   90.00
#
_symmetry.space_group_name_H-M   'P 1'
#
loop_
_entity.id
_entity.type
_entity.pdbx_description
1 polymer ?
#
loop_
_entity_poly.entity_id
_entity_poly.type
_entity_poly.pdbx_seq_one_letter_code
_entity_poly.pdbx_strand_id
1 'polypeptide(L)'
;ETLGEALSMMFSNGIFGVGNGVWLIVGLVASLAIMAFGVGNGIEKANKVMMPALFFLFVVLGVYICTLPGASEGYKYIFTLKPEGLLNPQVWVFAFGQAFFSLSVAGNGSVIYGSYLPKDEDLPSSARNVALFDTIAALLAAIVIIPAMAVILGDGIVGMKGGPGLMFVYLVNVFNAMPGGRIVGMIFYICVLFAGVSSIVNLYEAPVAFLQEKLHTNRVLSVVIIGAVGGVIALCIQPWTSQWMDVVSIYICPLGALLAGIMFFWVMKKDTALAAVHEGRTVGKKDIGGWFYPLGKWVYCAASLAALILGAIYGGIG
;
A
#
# COMPACT_ATOMS: atom_id res chain seq x y z
N GLU A 1 -10.33 17.98 -19.26
CA GLU A 1 -11.25 16.96 -19.84
C GLU A 1 -12.59 17.05 -19.12
N THR A 2 -13.67 17.15 -19.89
CA THR A 2 -15.02 17.20 -19.34
C THR A 2 -15.49 15.79 -18.95
N LEU A 3 -16.44 15.70 -18.00
CA LEU A 3 -17.08 14.43 -17.63
C LEU A 3 -17.61 13.66 -18.87
N GLY A 4 -18.08 14.39 -19.88
CA GLY A 4 -18.57 13.84 -21.13
C GLY A 4 -17.46 13.20 -21.98
N GLU A 5 -16.28 13.81 -22.05
CA GLU A 5 -15.12 13.23 -22.77
C GLU A 5 -14.60 11.98 -22.07
N ALA A 6 -14.52 12.00 -20.73
CA ALA A 6 -14.11 10.83 -19.94
C ALA A 6 -15.12 9.68 -20.11
N LEU A 7 -16.42 9.95 -20.07
CA LEU A 7 -17.46 8.96 -20.34
C LEU A 7 -17.38 8.43 -21.79
N SER A 8 -17.16 9.31 -22.77
CA SER A 8 -17.01 8.90 -24.17
C SER A 8 -15.78 8.01 -24.39
N MET A 9 -14.64 8.31 -23.75
CA MET A 9 -13.47 7.44 -23.76
C MET A 9 -13.72 6.09 -23.08
N MET A 10 -14.47 6.07 -21.97
CA MET A 10 -14.90 4.81 -21.34
C MET A 10 -15.74 3.96 -22.32
N PHE A 11 -16.66 4.58 -23.03
CA PHE A 11 -17.57 3.87 -23.94
C PHE A 11 -16.89 3.55 -25.28
N SER A 12 -16.00 4.40 -25.80
CA SER A 12 -15.33 4.19 -27.10
C SER A 12 -14.18 3.17 -27.02
N ASN A 13 -13.44 3.16 -25.92
CA ASN A 13 -12.42 2.13 -25.64
C ASN A 13 -13.03 0.87 -25.00
N GLY A 14 -14.29 0.90 -24.71
CA GLY A 14 -15.20 -0.15 -24.30
C GLY A 14 -14.84 -0.86 -23.00
N ILE A 15 -15.82 -0.94 -22.10
CA ILE A 15 -15.82 -1.95 -21.01
C ILE A 15 -15.51 -3.36 -21.57
N PHE A 16 -15.78 -3.60 -22.84
CA PHE A 16 -15.58 -4.86 -23.56
C PHE A 16 -14.51 -4.78 -24.66
N GLY A 17 -13.87 -3.64 -24.89
CA GLY A 17 -12.66 -3.57 -25.69
C GLY A 17 -11.50 -4.29 -24.98
N VAL A 18 -10.48 -4.71 -25.73
CA VAL A 18 -9.24 -5.33 -25.17
C VAL A 18 -8.41 -4.32 -24.35
N GLY A 19 -9.10 -3.40 -23.66
CA GLY A 19 -8.54 -2.34 -22.85
C GLY A 19 -8.50 -2.68 -21.36
N ASN A 20 -8.06 -1.72 -20.55
CA ASN A 20 -7.88 -1.86 -19.09
C ASN A 20 -9.14 -2.32 -18.34
N GLY A 21 -10.35 -2.02 -18.82
CA GLY A 21 -11.60 -2.34 -18.14
C GLY A 21 -11.83 -3.84 -17.96
N VAL A 22 -11.51 -4.67 -18.95
CA VAL A 22 -11.66 -6.14 -18.84
C VAL A 22 -10.71 -6.69 -17.78
N TRP A 23 -9.46 -6.27 -17.80
CA TRP A 23 -8.45 -6.72 -16.84
C TRP A 23 -8.73 -6.22 -15.42
N LEU A 24 -9.29 -5.02 -15.27
CA LEU A 24 -9.77 -4.50 -13.99
C LEU A 24 -10.87 -5.43 -13.43
N ILE A 25 -11.85 -5.81 -14.24
CA ILE A 25 -12.92 -6.73 -13.81
C ILE A 25 -12.35 -8.10 -13.46
N VAL A 26 -11.42 -8.65 -14.26
CA VAL A 26 -10.78 -9.94 -13.96
C VAL A 26 -10.04 -9.89 -12.63
N GLY A 27 -9.23 -8.86 -12.39
CA GLY A 27 -8.50 -8.67 -11.12
C GLY A 27 -9.44 -8.48 -9.93
N LEU A 28 -10.51 -7.71 -10.11
CA LEU A 28 -11.53 -7.50 -9.09
C LEU A 28 -12.23 -8.83 -8.75
N VAL A 29 -12.73 -9.56 -9.74
CA VAL A 29 -13.42 -10.85 -9.54
C VAL A 29 -12.52 -11.86 -8.84
N ALA A 30 -11.24 -11.94 -9.23
CA ALA A 30 -10.27 -12.82 -8.56
C ALA A 30 -10.10 -12.43 -7.08
N SER A 31 -9.98 -11.14 -6.78
CA SER A 31 -9.87 -10.64 -5.41
C SER A 31 -11.14 -10.91 -4.60
N LEU A 32 -12.31 -10.65 -5.16
CA LEU A 32 -13.60 -10.91 -4.50
C LEU A 32 -13.82 -12.41 -4.26
N ALA A 33 -13.39 -13.28 -5.18
CA ALA A 33 -13.44 -14.71 -4.97
C ALA A 33 -12.62 -15.16 -3.76
N ILE A 34 -11.38 -14.64 -3.62
CA ILE A 34 -10.55 -14.90 -2.43
C ILE A 34 -11.26 -14.43 -1.16
N MET A 35 -11.84 -13.24 -1.17
CA MET A 35 -12.55 -12.66 -0.02
C MET A 35 -13.80 -13.46 0.37
N ALA A 36 -14.53 -13.99 -0.61
CA ALA A 36 -15.75 -14.76 -0.37
C ALA A 36 -15.50 -16.04 0.47
N PHE A 37 -14.30 -16.63 0.36
CA PHE A 37 -13.90 -17.77 1.19
C PHE A 37 -13.59 -17.43 2.65
N GLY A 38 -13.60 -16.15 3.01
CA GLY A 38 -13.36 -15.66 4.37
C GLY A 38 -11.90 -15.35 4.66
N VAL A 39 -11.64 -14.86 5.89
CA VAL A 39 -10.30 -14.42 6.29
C VAL A 39 -9.32 -15.60 6.36
N GLY A 40 -9.61 -16.63 7.15
CA GLY A 40 -8.69 -17.77 7.33
C GLY A 40 -8.57 -18.68 6.11
N ASN A 41 -9.67 -18.99 5.43
CA ASN A 41 -9.67 -19.91 4.30
C ASN A 41 -9.38 -19.25 2.94
N GLY A 42 -9.64 -17.98 2.78
CA GLY A 42 -9.40 -17.22 1.57
C GLY A 42 -8.15 -16.35 1.68
N ILE A 43 -8.27 -15.25 2.41
CA ILE A 43 -7.25 -14.18 2.47
C ILE A 43 -5.92 -14.70 3.01
N GLU A 44 -5.94 -15.38 4.15
CA GLU A 44 -4.72 -15.89 4.79
C GLU A 44 -4.00 -16.93 3.92
N LYS A 45 -4.75 -17.89 3.35
CA LYS A 45 -4.15 -18.91 2.48
C LYS A 45 -3.58 -18.32 1.20
N ALA A 46 -4.27 -17.36 0.58
CA ALA A 46 -3.77 -16.69 -0.61
C ALA A 46 -2.49 -15.90 -0.29
N ASN A 47 -2.47 -15.14 0.79
CA ASN A 47 -1.30 -14.35 1.20
C ASN A 47 -0.11 -15.24 1.60
N LYS A 48 -0.33 -16.39 2.23
CA LYS A 48 0.74 -17.36 2.55
C LYS A 48 1.50 -17.86 1.31
N VAL A 49 0.88 -17.84 0.13
CA VAL A 49 1.52 -18.20 -1.14
C VAL A 49 2.05 -16.97 -1.87
N MET A 50 1.21 -15.93 -2.01
CA MET A 50 1.55 -14.76 -2.81
C MET A 50 2.70 -13.95 -2.22
N MET A 51 2.73 -13.75 -0.89
CA MET A 51 3.76 -12.92 -0.27
C MET A 51 5.15 -13.54 -0.35
N PRO A 52 5.39 -14.81 0.06
CA PRO A 52 6.71 -15.42 -0.13
C PRO A 52 7.13 -15.49 -1.61
N ALA A 53 6.20 -15.77 -2.52
CA ALA A 53 6.48 -15.78 -3.95
C ALA A 53 6.92 -14.40 -4.45
N LEU A 54 6.23 -13.34 -4.03
CA LEU A 54 6.61 -11.96 -4.35
C LEU A 54 8.04 -11.64 -3.89
N PHE A 55 8.35 -11.89 -2.62
CA PHE A 55 9.70 -11.65 -2.08
C PHE A 55 10.77 -12.43 -2.84
N PHE A 56 10.52 -13.72 -3.08
CA PHE A 56 11.45 -14.56 -3.84
C PHE A 56 11.69 -14.04 -5.26
N LEU A 57 10.62 -13.69 -5.97
CA LEU A 57 10.72 -13.17 -7.33
C LEU A 57 11.43 -11.81 -7.37
N PHE A 58 11.19 -10.91 -6.40
CA PHE A 58 11.93 -9.65 -6.31
C PHE A 58 13.42 -9.87 -6.03
N VAL A 59 13.78 -10.84 -5.20
CA VAL A 59 15.19 -11.20 -4.96
C VAL A 59 15.84 -11.71 -6.25
N VAL A 60 15.17 -12.60 -6.99
CA VAL A 60 15.67 -13.11 -8.28
C VAL A 60 15.86 -11.96 -9.27
N LEU A 61 14.89 -11.05 -9.38
CA LEU A 61 15.02 -9.87 -10.25
C LEU A 61 16.16 -8.96 -9.81
N GLY A 62 16.29 -8.69 -8.50
CA GLY A 62 17.35 -7.86 -7.95
C GLY A 62 18.73 -8.42 -8.28
N VAL A 63 18.94 -9.73 -8.09
CA VAL A 63 20.19 -10.40 -8.45
C VAL A 63 20.48 -10.27 -9.95
N TYR A 64 19.48 -10.47 -10.81
CA TYR A 64 19.67 -10.32 -12.25
C TYR A 64 20.03 -8.88 -12.63
N ILE A 65 19.31 -7.89 -12.12
CA ILE A 65 19.55 -6.47 -12.43
C ILE A 65 20.92 -6.02 -11.97
N CYS A 66 21.43 -6.53 -10.82
CA CYS A 66 22.79 -6.26 -10.36
C CYS A 66 23.85 -6.63 -11.40
N THR A 67 23.61 -7.61 -12.27
CA THR A 67 24.57 -8.05 -13.28
C THR A 67 24.56 -7.17 -14.55
N LEU A 68 23.60 -6.25 -14.67
CA LEU A 68 23.47 -5.43 -15.87
C LEU A 68 24.38 -4.21 -15.83
N PRO A 69 25.02 -3.86 -16.98
CA PRO A 69 25.80 -2.63 -17.10
C PRO A 69 24.90 -1.40 -16.86
N GLY A 70 25.37 -0.44 -16.06
CA GLY A 70 24.63 0.78 -15.73
C GLY A 70 23.77 0.68 -14.47
N ALA A 71 23.48 -0.52 -13.94
CA ALA A 71 22.71 -0.67 -12.69
C ALA A 71 23.40 0.01 -11.49
N SER A 72 24.73 0.13 -11.52
CA SER A 72 25.54 0.78 -10.47
C SER A 72 25.11 2.23 -10.19
N GLU A 73 24.67 2.98 -11.20
CA GLU A 73 24.23 4.36 -11.03
C GLU A 73 22.91 4.42 -10.22
N GLY A 74 22.00 3.47 -10.47
CA GLY A 74 20.78 3.33 -9.68
C GLY A 74 21.06 2.99 -8.21
N TYR A 75 22.02 2.10 -7.95
CA TYR A 75 22.44 1.79 -6.57
C TYR A 75 23.10 2.98 -5.90
N LYS A 76 23.97 3.71 -6.59
CA LYS A 76 24.54 4.96 -6.08
C LYS A 76 23.43 5.96 -5.72
N TYR A 77 22.42 6.11 -6.58
CA TYR A 77 21.28 6.99 -6.31
C TYR A 77 20.54 6.62 -5.01
N ILE A 78 20.25 5.34 -4.79
CA ILE A 78 19.56 4.85 -3.58
C ILE A 78 20.40 5.06 -2.32
N PHE A 79 21.69 4.71 -2.38
CA PHE A 79 22.55 4.67 -1.18
C PHE A 79 23.35 5.94 -0.96
N THR A 80 23.28 6.95 -1.84
CA THR A 80 23.89 8.26 -1.61
C THR A 80 23.10 9.03 -0.57
N LEU A 81 23.61 9.05 0.64
CA LEU A 81 23.01 9.82 1.73
C LEU A 81 23.22 11.33 1.48
N LYS A 82 22.14 12.08 1.55
CA LYS A 82 22.14 13.56 1.50
C LYS A 82 21.71 14.10 2.86
N PRO A 83 22.63 14.34 3.80
CA PRO A 83 22.29 14.76 5.16
C PRO A 83 21.47 16.07 5.22
N GLU A 84 21.64 16.93 4.21
CA GLU A 84 20.87 18.17 4.06
C GLU A 84 19.36 17.92 3.96
N GLY A 85 18.95 16.78 3.41
CA GLY A 85 17.55 16.37 3.34
C GLY A 85 16.89 16.22 4.71
N LEU A 86 17.66 15.85 5.73
CA LEU A 86 17.14 15.72 7.10
C LEU A 86 16.71 17.06 7.72
N LEU A 87 17.21 18.16 7.21
CA LEU A 87 16.83 19.50 7.63
C LEU A 87 15.61 20.05 6.85
N ASN A 88 15.18 19.35 5.79
CA ASN A 88 14.05 19.76 5.00
C ASN A 88 12.75 19.19 5.58
N PRO A 89 11.81 20.02 6.10
CA PRO A 89 10.55 19.55 6.65
C PRO A 89 9.70 18.74 5.65
N GLN A 90 9.80 19.04 4.36
CA GLN A 90 9.06 18.36 3.31
C GLN A 90 9.43 16.86 3.21
N VAL A 91 10.70 16.51 3.41
CA VAL A 91 11.17 15.13 3.44
C VAL A 91 10.48 14.34 4.54
N TRP A 92 10.36 14.93 5.73
CA TRP A 92 9.68 14.30 6.86
C TRP A 92 8.17 14.14 6.62
N VAL A 93 7.52 15.13 6.00
CA VAL A 93 6.10 15.05 5.65
C VAL A 93 5.84 13.89 4.69
N PHE A 94 6.65 13.77 3.63
CA PHE A 94 6.54 12.68 2.68
C PHE A 94 6.84 11.32 3.33
N ALA A 95 7.86 11.23 4.17
CA ALA A 95 8.21 10.01 4.88
C ALA A 95 7.07 9.54 5.81
N PHE A 96 6.48 10.44 6.60
CA PHE A 96 5.35 10.10 7.47
C PHE A 96 4.09 9.74 6.68
N GLY A 97 3.77 10.50 5.63
CA GLY A 97 2.63 10.22 4.76
C GLY A 97 2.75 8.83 4.12
N GLN A 98 3.91 8.52 3.56
CA GLN A 98 4.18 7.19 2.98
C GLN A 98 4.11 6.08 4.04
N ALA A 99 4.65 6.29 5.23
CA ALA A 99 4.58 5.29 6.30
C ALA A 99 3.13 5.02 6.74
N PHE A 100 2.30 6.04 6.88
CA PHE A 100 0.88 5.86 7.20
C PHE A 100 0.11 5.13 6.12
N PHE A 101 0.42 5.40 4.86
CA PHE A 101 -0.18 4.71 3.72
C PHE A 101 0.29 3.24 3.66
N SER A 102 1.58 3.00 3.67
CA SER A 102 2.19 1.68 3.49
C SER A 102 1.79 0.69 4.60
N LEU A 103 1.82 1.14 5.86
CA LEU A 103 1.39 0.34 7.01
C LEU A 103 -0.14 0.19 7.14
N SER A 104 -0.91 0.72 6.19
CA SER A 104 -2.39 0.68 6.21
C SER A 104 -3.02 1.23 7.50
N VAL A 105 -2.30 2.09 8.21
CA VAL A 105 -2.84 2.78 9.40
C VAL A 105 -3.93 3.76 8.97
N ALA A 106 -3.65 4.47 7.90
CA ALA A 106 -4.51 5.48 7.33
C ALA A 106 -5.80 4.93 6.70
N GLY A 107 -5.75 3.75 6.08
CA GLY A 107 -6.91 3.10 5.45
C GLY A 107 -7.73 2.23 6.40
N ASN A 108 -7.46 2.29 7.71
CA ASN A 108 -8.08 1.43 8.74
C ASN A 108 -7.91 -0.09 8.52
N GLY A 109 -7.08 -0.51 7.56
CA GLY A 109 -6.79 -1.91 7.32
C GLY A 109 -6.18 -2.58 8.55
N SER A 110 -5.18 -1.94 9.17
CA SER A 110 -4.57 -2.43 10.41
C SER A 110 -5.57 -2.53 11.57
N VAL A 111 -6.56 -1.64 11.64
CA VAL A 111 -7.62 -1.67 12.66
C VAL A 111 -8.52 -2.90 12.47
N ILE A 112 -8.96 -3.16 11.23
CA ILE A 112 -9.81 -4.32 10.90
C ILE A 112 -9.08 -5.63 11.18
N TYR A 113 -7.84 -5.77 10.69
CA TYR A 113 -7.08 -7.00 10.95
C TYR A 113 -6.71 -7.16 12.42
N GLY A 114 -6.46 -6.07 13.14
CA GLY A 114 -6.29 -6.09 14.58
C GLY A 114 -7.50 -6.64 15.32
N SER A 115 -8.72 -6.37 14.83
CA SER A 115 -9.96 -6.90 15.43
C SER A 115 -10.17 -8.39 15.21
N TYR A 116 -9.46 -9.00 14.26
CA TYR A 116 -9.53 -10.45 13.98
C TYR A 116 -8.49 -11.26 14.74
N LEU A 117 -7.53 -10.60 15.38
CA LEU A 117 -6.47 -11.29 16.12
C LEU A 117 -7.04 -11.99 17.36
N PRO A 118 -6.59 -13.20 17.66
CA PRO A 118 -6.95 -13.87 18.90
C PRO A 118 -6.34 -13.13 20.10
N LYS A 119 -6.95 -13.30 21.27
CA LYS A 119 -6.55 -12.58 22.50
C LYS A 119 -5.17 -12.97 23.04
N ASP A 120 -4.63 -14.09 22.61
CA ASP A 120 -3.31 -14.60 22.97
C ASP A 120 -2.20 -14.10 22.01
N GLU A 121 -2.54 -13.29 20.99
CA GLU A 121 -1.56 -12.73 20.07
C GLU A 121 -0.77 -11.57 20.72
N ASP A 122 0.55 -11.63 20.62
CA ASP A 122 1.47 -10.56 21.07
C ASP A 122 1.45 -9.38 20.09
N LEU A 123 0.51 -8.45 20.29
CA LEU A 123 0.31 -7.28 19.40
C LEU A 123 1.58 -6.47 19.13
N PRO A 124 2.43 -6.13 20.13
CA PRO A 124 3.66 -5.39 19.87
C PRO A 124 4.65 -6.13 18.99
N SER A 125 4.75 -7.46 19.15
CA SER A 125 5.63 -8.28 18.30
C SER A 125 5.10 -8.34 16.87
N SER A 126 3.79 -8.50 16.70
CA SER A 126 3.15 -8.53 15.39
C SER A 126 3.26 -7.18 14.69
N ALA A 127 3.00 -6.06 15.38
CA ALA A 127 3.18 -4.72 14.82
C ALA A 127 4.64 -4.45 14.39
N ARG A 128 5.63 -4.88 15.19
CA ARG A 128 7.03 -4.78 14.83
C ARG A 128 7.36 -5.58 13.57
N ASN A 129 6.84 -6.80 13.46
CA ASN A 129 7.07 -7.64 12.29
C ASN A 129 6.43 -7.03 11.03
N VAL A 130 5.22 -6.48 11.13
CA VAL A 130 4.57 -5.76 10.03
C VAL A 130 5.46 -4.62 9.54
N ALA A 131 5.92 -3.74 10.44
CA ALA A 131 6.79 -2.63 10.07
C ALA A 131 8.13 -3.08 9.46
N LEU A 132 8.71 -4.18 9.97
CA LEU A 132 9.95 -4.73 9.45
C LEU A 132 9.78 -5.27 8.02
N PHE A 133 8.77 -6.12 7.81
CA PHE A 133 8.52 -6.71 6.48
C PHE A 133 8.06 -5.69 5.46
N ASP A 134 7.28 -4.68 5.85
CA ASP A 134 6.93 -3.54 5.01
C ASP A 134 8.17 -2.78 4.53
N THR A 135 9.08 -2.47 5.45
CA THR A 135 10.35 -1.81 5.12
C THR A 135 11.22 -2.66 4.19
N ILE A 136 11.33 -3.97 4.45
CA ILE A 136 12.06 -4.91 3.59
C ILE A 136 11.45 -4.96 2.19
N ALA A 137 10.13 -5.02 2.07
CA ALA A 137 9.44 -5.03 0.78
C ALA A 137 9.69 -3.74 -0.01
N ALA A 138 9.61 -2.59 0.65
CA ALA A 138 9.89 -1.29 0.04
C ALA A 138 11.35 -1.18 -0.46
N LEU A 139 12.31 -1.63 0.35
CA LEU A 139 13.73 -1.67 -0.04
C LEU A 139 13.98 -2.61 -1.21
N LEU A 140 13.40 -3.81 -1.20
CA LEU A 140 13.50 -4.75 -2.31
C LEU A 140 12.92 -4.17 -3.60
N ALA A 141 11.77 -3.53 -3.54
CA ALA A 141 11.18 -2.86 -4.69
C ALA A 141 12.10 -1.74 -5.23
N ALA A 142 12.64 -0.90 -4.34
CA ALA A 142 13.58 0.16 -4.72
C ALA A 142 14.86 -0.41 -5.39
N ILE A 143 15.44 -1.47 -4.83
CA ILE A 143 16.64 -2.15 -5.34
C ILE A 143 16.40 -2.78 -6.72
N VAL A 144 15.16 -3.14 -7.05
CA VAL A 144 14.81 -3.67 -8.37
C VAL A 144 14.49 -2.55 -9.36
N ILE A 145 13.60 -1.65 -8.99
CA ILE A 145 13.02 -0.66 -9.90
C ILE A 145 14.03 0.42 -10.29
N ILE A 146 14.70 1.02 -9.32
CA ILE A 146 15.58 2.16 -9.57
C ILE A 146 16.81 1.77 -10.40
N PRO A 147 17.54 0.68 -10.08
CA PRO A 147 18.63 0.24 -10.94
C PRO A 147 18.20 -0.26 -12.31
N ALA A 148 17.02 -0.89 -12.45
CA ALA A 148 16.48 -1.26 -13.76
C ALA A 148 16.27 -0.03 -14.65
N MET A 149 15.78 1.06 -14.07
CA MET A 149 15.64 2.33 -14.78
C MET A 149 16.99 2.93 -15.15
N ALA A 150 17.99 2.86 -14.24
CA ALA A 150 19.32 3.40 -14.48
C ALA A 150 20.04 2.70 -15.64
N VAL A 151 19.82 1.41 -15.86
CA VAL A 151 20.38 0.65 -17.00
C VAL A 151 20.05 1.31 -18.33
N ILE A 152 18.87 1.91 -18.47
CA ILE A 152 18.42 2.52 -19.75
C ILE A 152 18.55 4.04 -19.75
N LEU A 153 18.26 4.69 -18.61
CA LEU A 153 18.15 6.15 -18.53
C LEU A 153 19.45 6.80 -18.03
N GLY A 154 20.37 6.02 -17.46
CA GLY A 154 21.56 6.56 -16.82
C GLY A 154 21.20 7.63 -15.78
N ASP A 155 21.83 8.80 -15.88
CA ASP A 155 21.55 9.95 -14.98
C ASP A 155 20.14 10.55 -15.15
N GLY A 156 19.38 10.14 -16.18
CA GLY A 156 18.03 10.61 -16.45
C GLY A 156 16.98 10.15 -15.42
N ILE A 157 17.34 9.28 -14.47
CA ILE A 157 16.46 8.92 -13.33
C ILE A 157 16.21 10.09 -12.38
N VAL A 158 17.09 11.09 -12.36
CA VAL A 158 16.95 12.25 -11.49
C VAL A 158 15.81 13.13 -11.98
N GLY A 159 14.79 13.32 -11.14
CA GLY A 159 13.63 14.17 -11.47
C GLY A 159 12.45 13.43 -12.13
N MET A 160 12.51 12.12 -12.32
CA MET A 160 11.33 11.36 -12.76
C MET A 160 10.23 11.37 -11.69
N LYS A 161 9.00 11.56 -12.15
CA LYS A 161 7.83 11.46 -11.30
C LYS A 161 7.47 9.99 -11.09
N GLY A 162 7.09 9.65 -9.85
CA GLY A 162 6.57 8.33 -9.50
C GLY A 162 5.14 8.09 -10.03
N GLY A 163 4.49 7.07 -9.46
CA GLY A 163 3.09 6.77 -9.72
C GLY A 163 2.85 5.72 -10.82
N PRO A 164 1.58 5.49 -11.21
CA PRO A 164 1.20 4.44 -12.16
C PRO A 164 1.89 4.57 -13.52
N GLY A 165 2.13 5.79 -13.99
CA GLY A 165 2.82 6.05 -15.24
C GLY A 165 4.25 5.49 -15.26
N LEU A 166 4.98 5.61 -14.15
CA LEU A 166 6.30 5.01 -14.00
C LEU A 166 6.24 3.50 -14.17
N MET A 167 5.33 2.84 -13.47
CA MET A 167 5.23 1.38 -13.44
C MET A 167 4.71 0.78 -14.75
N PHE A 168 3.67 1.37 -15.35
CA PHE A 168 2.96 0.75 -16.48
C PHE A 168 3.32 1.31 -17.85
N VAL A 169 4.05 2.42 -17.92
CA VAL A 169 4.51 3.02 -19.17
C VAL A 169 6.03 2.98 -19.26
N TYR A 170 6.71 3.60 -18.31
CA TYR A 170 8.18 3.72 -18.39
C TYR A 170 8.89 2.38 -18.20
N LEU A 171 8.52 1.60 -17.18
CA LEU A 171 9.16 0.30 -16.94
C LEU A 171 8.93 -0.71 -18.05
N VAL A 172 7.80 -0.65 -18.76
CA VAL A 172 7.58 -1.48 -19.96
C VAL A 172 8.63 -1.18 -21.03
N ASN A 173 8.90 0.10 -21.28
CA ASN A 173 9.93 0.51 -22.24
C ASN A 173 11.33 0.11 -21.77
N VAL A 174 11.61 0.23 -20.47
CA VAL A 174 12.87 -0.23 -19.87
C VAL A 174 13.07 -1.73 -20.09
N PHE A 175 12.07 -2.54 -19.79
CA PHE A 175 12.16 -3.99 -20.02
C PHE A 175 12.29 -4.36 -21.49
N ASN A 176 11.63 -3.65 -22.40
CA ASN A 176 11.77 -3.90 -23.84
C ASN A 176 13.18 -3.60 -24.36
N ALA A 177 13.88 -2.65 -23.75
CA ALA A 177 15.22 -2.22 -24.17
C ALA A 177 16.36 -3.03 -23.53
N MET A 178 16.11 -3.79 -22.45
CA MET A 178 17.16 -4.53 -21.74
C MET A 178 17.30 -5.97 -22.24
N PRO A 179 18.52 -6.59 -22.15
CA PRO A 179 18.71 -8.00 -22.42
C PRO A 179 17.79 -8.88 -21.56
N GLY A 180 17.13 -9.87 -22.16
CA GLY A 180 16.19 -10.74 -21.43
C GLY A 180 14.94 -10.04 -20.87
N GLY A 181 14.70 -8.79 -21.21
CA GLY A 181 13.69 -7.94 -20.62
C GLY A 181 12.27 -8.47 -20.70
N ARG A 182 11.95 -9.31 -21.70
CA ARG A 182 10.65 -9.99 -21.78
C ARG A 182 10.40 -10.90 -20.56
N ILE A 183 11.43 -11.66 -20.15
CA ILE A 183 11.33 -12.57 -18.98
C ILE A 183 11.30 -11.75 -17.69
N VAL A 184 12.17 -10.75 -17.58
CA VAL A 184 12.23 -9.82 -16.44
C VAL A 184 10.89 -9.11 -16.25
N GLY A 185 10.32 -8.58 -17.33
CA GLY A 185 9.03 -7.92 -17.30
C GLY A 185 7.88 -8.86 -16.88
N MET A 186 7.86 -10.10 -17.41
CA MET A 186 6.86 -11.09 -16.97
C MET A 186 6.95 -11.35 -15.46
N ILE A 187 8.14 -11.61 -14.94
CA ILE A 187 8.34 -11.86 -13.51
C ILE A 187 7.91 -10.64 -12.70
N PHE A 188 8.34 -9.44 -13.12
CA PHE A 188 7.98 -8.20 -12.46
C PHE A 188 6.46 -8.00 -12.38
N TYR A 189 5.75 -8.18 -13.50
CA TYR A 189 4.29 -7.99 -13.51
C TYR A 189 3.52 -9.10 -12.79
N ILE A 190 4.08 -10.31 -12.64
CA ILE A 190 3.53 -11.32 -11.72
C ILE A 190 3.65 -10.85 -10.27
N CYS A 191 4.80 -10.26 -9.88
CA CYS A 191 4.95 -9.65 -8.55
C CYS A 191 3.94 -8.53 -8.32
N VAL A 192 3.78 -7.63 -9.31
CA VAL A 192 2.80 -6.53 -9.25
C VAL A 192 1.37 -7.06 -9.14
N LEU A 193 1.04 -8.13 -9.86
CA LEU A 193 -0.27 -8.78 -9.76
C LEU A 193 -0.53 -9.31 -8.34
N PHE A 194 0.43 -10.01 -7.74
CA PHE A 194 0.29 -10.51 -6.38
C PHE A 194 0.15 -9.38 -5.36
N ALA A 195 0.97 -8.34 -5.48
CA ALA A 195 0.86 -7.15 -4.65
C ALA A 195 -0.50 -6.44 -4.82
N GLY A 196 -0.97 -6.29 -6.06
CA GLY A 196 -2.25 -5.66 -6.38
C GLY A 196 -3.44 -6.44 -5.83
N VAL A 197 -3.50 -7.74 -6.06
CA VAL A 197 -4.59 -8.60 -5.56
C VAL A 197 -4.64 -8.59 -4.05
N SER A 198 -3.49 -8.74 -3.36
CA SER A 198 -3.45 -8.69 -1.90
C SER A 198 -3.89 -7.33 -1.37
N SER A 199 -3.51 -6.24 -2.02
CA SER A 199 -3.91 -4.88 -1.63
C SER A 199 -5.42 -4.66 -1.78
N ILE A 200 -6.03 -5.08 -2.90
CA ILE A 200 -7.48 -5.00 -3.11
C ILE A 200 -8.21 -5.76 -2.01
N VAL A 201 -7.80 -7.00 -1.76
CA VAL A 201 -8.40 -7.83 -0.71
C VAL A 201 -8.37 -7.12 0.65
N ASN A 202 -7.23 -6.54 1.02
CA ASN A 202 -7.06 -5.86 2.29
C ASN A 202 -7.89 -4.57 2.39
N LEU A 203 -7.96 -3.79 1.34
CA LEU A 203 -8.74 -2.54 1.32
C LEU A 203 -10.25 -2.77 1.34
N TYR A 204 -10.72 -3.83 0.67
CA TYR A 204 -12.14 -4.16 0.62
C TYR A 204 -12.64 -4.84 1.91
N GLU A 205 -11.76 -5.42 2.72
CA GLU A 205 -12.15 -6.11 3.96
C GLU A 205 -12.82 -5.16 4.97
N ALA A 206 -12.33 -3.93 5.11
CA ALA A 206 -12.92 -2.97 6.04
C ALA A 206 -14.38 -2.63 5.72
N PRO A 207 -14.78 -2.23 4.49
CA PRO A 207 -16.17 -1.99 4.15
C PRO A 207 -17.02 -3.28 4.15
N VAL A 208 -16.45 -4.44 3.83
CA VAL A 208 -17.15 -5.74 3.93
C VAL A 208 -17.49 -6.03 5.39
N ALA A 209 -16.53 -5.90 6.30
CA ALA A 209 -16.75 -6.10 7.74
C ALA A 209 -17.79 -5.11 8.28
N PHE A 210 -17.74 -3.85 7.85
CA PHE A 210 -18.74 -2.84 8.22
C PHE A 210 -20.16 -3.25 7.82
N LEU A 211 -20.36 -3.75 6.58
CA LEU A 211 -21.68 -4.22 6.13
C LEU A 211 -22.16 -5.43 6.95
N GLN A 212 -21.27 -6.38 7.22
CA GLN A 212 -21.61 -7.54 8.05
C GLN A 212 -22.05 -7.12 9.45
N GLU A 213 -21.36 -6.17 10.07
CA GLU A 213 -21.65 -5.69 11.41
C GLU A 213 -22.95 -4.85 11.47
N LYS A 214 -23.11 -3.88 10.57
CA LYS A 214 -24.19 -2.90 10.65
C LYS A 214 -25.49 -3.37 9.99
N LEU A 215 -25.41 -4.10 8.89
CA LEU A 215 -26.57 -4.59 8.13
C LEU A 215 -26.83 -6.08 8.35
N HIS A 216 -26.03 -6.75 9.20
CA HIS A 216 -26.17 -8.17 9.50
C HIS A 216 -26.21 -9.05 8.24
N THR A 217 -25.51 -8.63 7.18
CA THR A 217 -25.44 -9.37 5.92
C THR A 217 -24.46 -10.53 6.03
N ASN A 218 -24.68 -11.59 5.26
CA ASN A 218 -23.71 -12.67 5.17
C ASN A 218 -22.48 -12.21 4.36
N ARG A 219 -21.34 -12.89 4.55
CA ARG A 219 -20.07 -12.51 3.94
C ARG A 219 -20.12 -12.41 2.42
N VAL A 220 -20.70 -13.41 1.75
CA VAL A 220 -20.77 -13.45 0.29
C VAL A 220 -21.55 -12.25 -0.25
N LEU A 221 -22.70 -11.95 0.36
CA LEU A 221 -23.53 -10.81 -0.04
C LEU A 221 -22.78 -9.47 0.18
N SER A 222 -22.09 -9.32 1.31
CA SER A 222 -21.29 -8.13 1.61
C SER A 222 -20.17 -7.94 0.58
N VAL A 223 -19.46 -9.01 0.24
CA VAL A 223 -18.39 -9.01 -0.78
C VAL A 223 -18.94 -8.62 -2.15
N VAL A 224 -20.08 -9.17 -2.54
CA VAL A 224 -20.73 -8.86 -3.83
C VAL A 224 -21.18 -7.40 -3.88
N ILE A 225 -21.83 -6.90 -2.82
CA ILE A 225 -22.28 -5.50 -2.76
C ILE A 225 -21.09 -4.54 -2.86
N ILE A 226 -20.08 -4.72 -1.99
CA ILE A 226 -18.89 -3.85 -1.98
C ILE A 226 -18.12 -3.98 -3.29
N GLY A 227 -18.00 -5.19 -3.82
CA GLY A 227 -17.35 -5.44 -5.11
C GLY A 227 -18.06 -4.75 -6.28
N ALA A 228 -19.40 -4.82 -6.32
CA ALA A 228 -20.18 -4.15 -7.35
C ALA A 228 -20.05 -2.63 -7.26
N VAL A 229 -20.26 -2.06 -6.07
CA VAL A 229 -20.13 -0.60 -5.83
C VAL A 229 -18.71 -0.14 -6.15
N GLY A 230 -17.69 -0.79 -5.59
CA GLY A 230 -16.30 -0.43 -5.83
C GLY A 230 -15.86 -0.63 -7.28
N GLY A 231 -16.36 -1.68 -7.95
CA GLY A 231 -16.10 -1.92 -9.37
C GLY A 231 -16.68 -0.83 -10.28
N VAL A 232 -17.93 -0.42 -10.03
CA VAL A 232 -18.57 0.69 -10.76
C VAL A 232 -17.79 1.98 -10.53
N ILE A 233 -17.47 2.30 -9.27
CA ILE A 233 -16.68 3.49 -8.95
C ILE A 233 -15.32 3.44 -9.66
N ALA A 234 -14.60 2.31 -9.60
CA ALA A 234 -13.30 2.14 -10.23
C ALA A 234 -13.36 2.35 -11.74
N LEU A 235 -14.38 1.85 -12.42
CA LEU A 235 -14.61 2.08 -13.85
C LEU A 235 -14.88 3.57 -14.14
N CYS A 236 -15.69 4.23 -13.30
CA CYS A 236 -16.01 5.64 -13.47
C CYS A 236 -14.82 6.57 -13.25
N ILE A 237 -13.95 6.28 -12.28
CA ILE A 237 -12.80 7.13 -11.96
C ILE A 237 -11.53 6.80 -12.75
N GLN A 238 -11.56 5.79 -13.62
CA GLN A 238 -10.40 5.33 -14.38
C GLN A 238 -9.62 6.45 -15.08
N PRO A 239 -10.26 7.45 -15.74
CA PRO A 239 -9.58 8.56 -16.38
C PRO A 239 -8.87 9.50 -15.38
N TRP A 240 -9.33 9.54 -14.14
CA TRP A 240 -8.81 10.40 -13.06
C TRP A 240 -8.10 9.63 -11.95
N THR A 241 -7.61 8.43 -12.23
CA THR A 241 -6.98 7.56 -11.23
C THR A 241 -5.87 8.27 -10.47
N SER A 242 -4.98 9.01 -11.15
CA SER A 242 -3.88 9.73 -10.50
C SER A 242 -4.39 10.82 -9.55
N GLN A 243 -5.34 11.64 -10.00
CA GLN A 243 -5.93 12.70 -9.18
C GLN A 243 -6.69 12.13 -7.98
N TRP A 244 -7.40 11.00 -8.19
CA TRP A 244 -8.08 10.31 -7.10
C TRP A 244 -7.10 9.72 -6.09
N MET A 245 -5.99 9.14 -6.56
CA MET A 245 -4.91 8.69 -5.67
C MET A 245 -4.36 9.85 -4.83
N ASP A 246 -4.15 11.02 -5.43
CA ASP A 246 -3.70 12.21 -4.70
C ASP A 246 -4.71 12.61 -3.61
N VAL A 247 -6.01 12.65 -3.92
CA VAL A 247 -7.05 12.94 -2.93
C VAL A 247 -7.02 11.93 -1.78
N VAL A 248 -6.92 10.65 -2.08
CA VAL A 248 -6.86 9.59 -1.06
C VAL A 248 -5.61 9.74 -0.21
N SER A 249 -4.44 9.89 -0.83
CA SER A 249 -3.15 9.91 -0.14
C SER A 249 -2.95 11.18 0.68
N ILE A 250 -3.35 12.34 0.13
CA ILE A 250 -3.14 13.65 0.76
C ILE A 250 -4.12 13.92 1.88
N TYR A 251 -5.40 13.56 1.71
CA TYR A 251 -6.46 13.97 2.64
C TYR A 251 -7.06 12.81 3.41
N ILE A 252 -7.52 11.75 2.72
CA ILE A 252 -8.30 10.68 3.35
C ILE A 252 -7.41 9.85 4.26
N CYS A 253 -6.25 9.46 3.79
CA CYS A 253 -5.34 8.62 4.55
C CYS A 253 -4.80 9.30 5.81
N PRO A 254 -4.21 10.50 5.78
CA PRO A 254 -3.75 11.16 7.00
C PRO A 254 -4.89 11.50 7.97
N LEU A 255 -6.07 11.83 7.46
CA LEU A 255 -7.25 12.03 8.30
C LEU A 255 -7.66 10.74 9.01
N GLY A 256 -7.69 9.60 8.30
CA GLY A 256 -7.98 8.29 8.90
C GLY A 256 -6.98 7.93 9.99
N ALA A 257 -5.68 8.14 9.76
CA ALA A 257 -4.64 7.91 10.74
C ALA A 257 -4.81 8.80 11.98
N LEU A 258 -5.10 10.08 11.78
CA LEU A 258 -5.35 11.03 12.87
C LEU A 258 -6.56 10.63 13.71
N LEU A 259 -7.67 10.28 13.07
CA LEU A 259 -8.89 9.86 13.76
C LEU A 259 -8.68 8.57 14.57
N ALA A 260 -7.98 7.58 14.00
CA ALA A 260 -7.62 6.37 14.72
C ALA A 260 -6.75 6.66 15.95
N GLY A 261 -5.76 7.56 15.81
CA GLY A 261 -4.93 8.01 16.92
C GLY A 261 -5.72 8.75 18.00
N ILE A 262 -6.62 9.65 17.61
CA ILE A 262 -7.48 10.36 18.55
C ILE A 262 -8.36 9.37 19.31
N MET A 263 -9.01 8.42 18.63
CA MET A 263 -9.85 7.42 19.26
C MET A 263 -9.06 6.58 20.28
N PHE A 264 -7.87 6.13 19.93
CA PHE A 264 -7.07 5.28 20.80
C PHE A 264 -6.41 6.03 21.97
N PHE A 265 -5.82 7.22 21.74
CA PHE A 265 -5.00 7.91 22.74
C PHE A 265 -5.72 9.01 23.51
N TRP A 266 -6.88 9.50 23.02
CA TRP A 266 -7.60 10.62 23.63
C TRP A 266 -9.00 10.23 24.11
N VAL A 267 -9.73 9.39 23.35
CA VAL A 267 -11.08 8.98 23.70
C VAL A 267 -11.08 7.74 24.61
N MET A 268 -10.27 6.73 24.27
CA MET A 268 -10.13 5.55 25.09
C MET A 268 -9.38 5.87 26.40
N LYS A 269 -9.83 5.31 27.52
CA LYS A 269 -9.12 5.49 28.79
C LYS A 269 -7.73 4.85 28.71
N LYS A 270 -6.72 5.54 29.29
CA LYS A 270 -5.31 5.11 29.24
C LYS A 270 -5.13 3.66 29.69
N ASP A 271 -5.76 3.29 30.82
CA ASP A 271 -5.59 1.95 31.38
C ASP A 271 -6.20 0.88 30.47
N THR A 272 -7.34 1.17 29.83
CA THR A 272 -7.97 0.28 28.84
C THR A 272 -7.10 0.14 27.60
N ALA A 273 -6.54 1.24 27.09
CA ALA A 273 -5.66 1.23 25.95
C ALA A 273 -4.37 0.44 26.21
N LEU A 274 -3.75 0.64 27.38
CA LEU A 274 -2.55 -0.11 27.76
C LEU A 274 -2.87 -1.60 28.01
N ALA A 275 -4.00 -1.92 28.66
CA ALA A 275 -4.42 -3.29 28.85
C ALA A 275 -4.60 -4.02 27.51
N ALA A 276 -5.25 -3.38 26.52
CA ALA A 276 -5.42 -3.94 25.19
C ALA A 276 -4.08 -4.19 24.46
N VAL A 277 -3.10 -3.31 24.63
CA VAL A 277 -1.76 -3.50 24.02
C VAL A 277 -0.96 -4.62 24.70
N HIS A 278 -1.19 -4.83 25.99
CA HIS A 278 -0.51 -5.87 26.75
C HIS A 278 -1.25 -7.23 26.73
N GLU A 279 -2.49 -7.28 26.27
CA GLU A 279 -3.23 -8.53 26.10
C GLU A 279 -2.46 -9.45 25.12
N GLY A 280 -2.32 -10.72 25.48
CA GLY A 280 -1.60 -11.72 24.67
C GLY A 280 -0.06 -11.65 24.73
N ARG A 281 0.52 -10.75 25.52
CA ARG A 281 1.98 -10.74 25.65
C ARG A 281 2.51 -12.02 26.27
N THR A 282 3.53 -12.58 25.61
CA THR A 282 4.19 -13.81 26.08
C THR A 282 4.83 -13.57 27.46
N VAL A 283 4.59 -14.48 28.37
CA VAL A 283 5.19 -14.47 29.73
C VAL A 283 6.72 -14.32 29.61
N GLY A 284 7.28 -13.33 30.33
CA GLY A 284 8.71 -13.02 30.33
C GLY A 284 9.16 -11.93 29.33
N LYS A 285 8.32 -11.47 28.41
CA LYS A 285 8.61 -10.27 27.62
C LYS A 285 8.32 -9.02 28.45
N LYS A 286 9.22 -8.02 28.38
CA LYS A 286 9.03 -6.73 29.04
C LYS A 286 7.78 -6.04 28.51
N ASP A 287 7.00 -5.45 29.38
CA ASP A 287 5.90 -4.58 29.01
C ASP A 287 6.39 -3.42 28.14
N ILE A 288 5.52 -2.91 27.28
CA ILE A 288 5.79 -1.66 26.58
C ILE A 288 5.92 -0.58 27.66
N GLY A 289 7.07 0.09 27.65
CA GLY A 289 7.37 1.11 28.65
C GLY A 289 6.37 2.27 28.62
N GLY A 290 6.33 3.03 29.69
CA GLY A 290 5.42 4.18 29.84
C GLY A 290 5.57 5.25 28.78
N TRP A 291 6.61 5.20 27.94
CA TRP A 291 6.86 6.10 26.80
C TRP A 291 5.86 5.93 25.66
N PHE A 292 5.29 4.74 25.48
CA PHE A 292 4.39 4.42 24.36
C PHE A 292 3.17 5.33 24.30
N TYR A 293 2.48 5.49 25.45
CA TYR A 293 1.25 6.25 25.47
C TYR A 293 1.46 7.76 25.21
N PRO A 294 2.39 8.47 25.86
CA PRO A 294 2.66 9.88 25.53
C PRO A 294 3.21 10.05 24.12
N LEU A 295 4.04 9.12 23.61
CA LEU A 295 4.51 9.16 22.22
C LEU A 295 3.33 9.07 21.24
N GLY A 296 2.42 8.11 21.43
CA GLY A 296 1.24 7.98 20.59
C GLY A 296 0.30 9.19 20.69
N LYS A 297 0.05 9.64 21.93
CA LYS A 297 -0.85 10.76 22.20
C LYS A 297 -0.39 12.07 21.56
N TRP A 298 0.90 12.39 21.66
CA TRP A 298 1.43 13.68 21.22
C TRP A 298 2.15 13.58 19.89
N VAL A 299 3.13 12.70 19.76
CA VAL A 299 3.98 12.66 18.56
C VAL A 299 3.24 12.07 17.37
N TYR A 300 2.57 10.92 17.54
CA TYR A 300 1.83 10.29 16.45
C TYR A 300 0.67 11.18 15.97
N CYS A 301 -0.15 11.71 16.89
CA CYS A 301 -1.28 12.57 16.51
C CYS A 301 -0.80 13.90 15.88
N ALA A 302 0.28 14.49 16.39
CA ALA A 302 0.86 15.69 15.80
C ALA A 302 1.46 15.41 14.41
N ALA A 303 2.16 14.29 14.24
CA ALA A 303 2.71 13.88 12.94
C ALA A 303 1.60 13.62 11.91
N SER A 304 0.50 12.95 12.31
CA SER A 304 -0.66 12.71 11.45
C SER A 304 -1.35 14.02 11.03
N LEU A 305 -1.50 14.96 11.97
CA LEU A 305 -2.05 16.29 11.69
C LEU A 305 -1.11 17.09 10.77
N ALA A 306 0.18 17.05 11.04
CA ALA A 306 1.19 17.72 10.20
C ALA A 306 1.20 17.13 8.78
N ALA A 307 1.13 15.80 8.63
CA ALA A 307 1.05 15.15 7.34
C ALA A 307 -0.20 15.58 6.55
N LEU A 308 -1.34 15.73 7.22
CA LEU A 308 -2.58 16.21 6.60
C LEU A 308 -2.46 17.65 6.11
N ILE A 309 -1.99 18.56 6.98
CA ILE A 309 -1.91 20.00 6.67
C ILE A 309 -0.83 20.26 5.62
N LEU A 310 0.37 19.74 5.84
CA LEU A 310 1.51 20.00 4.97
C LEU A 310 1.39 19.23 3.64
N GLY A 311 0.79 18.04 3.65
CA GLY A 311 0.44 17.32 2.43
C GLY A 311 -0.49 18.14 1.54
N ALA A 312 -1.50 18.79 2.13
CA ALA A 312 -2.40 19.69 1.41
C ALA A 312 -1.68 20.95 0.85
N ILE A 313 -0.70 21.49 1.58
CA ILE A 313 0.06 22.69 1.17
C ILE A 313 1.04 22.33 0.04
N TYR A 314 1.74 21.22 0.15
CA TYR A 314 2.77 20.81 -0.83
C TYR A 314 2.21 20.03 -2.04
N GLY A 315 0.92 19.69 -2.04
CA GLY A 315 0.26 19.06 -3.18
C GLY A 315 0.64 17.60 -3.39
N GLY A 316 1.02 16.90 -2.35
CA GLY A 316 1.32 15.47 -2.40
C GLY A 316 2.04 14.99 -1.14
N ILE A 317 2.01 13.66 -0.94
CA ILE A 317 2.74 12.99 0.15
C ILE A 317 3.78 12.01 -0.43
N GLY A 318 4.08 12.10 -1.72
CA GLY A 318 5.03 11.26 -2.44
C GLY A 318 4.43 10.55 -3.63
#